data_a3285ce51d4265c84a9155081c8d90da
#
_entry.id   a3285ce51d4265c84a9155081c8d90da
#
_cell.length_a   1.000
_cell.length_b   1.000
_cell.length_c   1.000
_cell.angle_alpha   90.00
_cell.angle_beta   90.00
_cell.angle_gamma   90.00
#
_symmetry.space_group_name_H-M   'P 1'
#
loop_
_entity.id
_entity.type
_entity.pdbx_description
1 polymer ?
#
loop_
_entity_poly.entity_id
_entity_poly.type
_entity_poly.pdbx_seq_one_letter_code
_entity_poly.pdbx_strand_id
1 'polypeptide(L)'
;FEVMRYADAMELYGSDKPDLRFGMSFVDVADIFALSNNEIFSKPAKESRKNRCKALVVKGGDLKFSKREMQGFEEFVRKFGAKGLAFIQVKEDGLKGPLVKFFEQAQIDELVSRCGLEVGDVVFFGVGAKKVVLDYMGRFRLFLAEKLNLLDPKVLRFLWVVDFPMFEENEDGSFSAMHHPFTMPRNIDEADLEKIESVAYDVVLNGVELGGGSIRIHKNDIQQKVFELLKLGAEEQ
;
A
#
# COMPACT_ATOMS: atom_id res chain seq x y z
N PHE A 1 9.48 -5.63 20.13
CA PHE A 1 8.48 -5.50 19.08
C PHE A 1 9.15 -5.01 17.81
N GLU A 2 8.60 -5.41 16.68
CA GLU A 2 9.02 -4.93 15.36
C GLU A 2 8.79 -3.41 15.24
N VAL A 3 9.66 -2.72 14.52
CA VAL A 3 9.52 -1.29 14.18
C VAL A 3 9.50 -1.19 12.67
N MET A 4 8.51 -0.52 12.12
CA MET A 4 8.31 -0.34 10.68
C MET A 4 8.06 1.13 10.39
N ARG A 5 8.64 1.66 9.33
CA ARG A 5 8.33 3.01 8.88
C ARG A 5 6.94 3.05 8.24
N TYR A 6 6.23 4.13 8.40
CA TYR A 6 4.93 4.36 7.73
C TYR A 6 5.00 4.10 6.22
N ALA A 7 6.06 4.60 5.57
CA ALA A 7 6.23 4.39 4.13
C ALA A 7 6.30 2.90 3.77
N ASP A 8 7.01 2.09 4.56
CA ASP A 8 7.15 0.65 4.33
C ASP A 8 5.82 -0.09 4.61
N ALA A 9 5.10 0.31 5.67
CA ALA A 9 3.78 -0.23 6.00
C ALA A 9 2.79 -0.02 4.85
N MET A 10 2.76 1.19 4.30
CA MET A 10 1.91 1.52 3.15
C MET A 10 2.34 0.77 1.88
N GLU A 11 3.64 0.75 1.55
CA GLU A 11 4.13 0.11 0.32
C GLU A 11 4.02 -1.42 0.34
N LEU A 12 4.13 -2.06 1.52
CA LEU A 12 4.10 -3.51 1.67
C LEU A 12 2.70 -4.06 1.97
N TYR A 13 1.83 -3.27 2.60
CA TYR A 13 0.56 -3.78 3.12
C TYR A 13 -0.65 -2.90 2.78
N GLY A 14 -0.45 -1.68 2.29
CA GLY A 14 -1.51 -0.74 1.97
C GLY A 14 -2.26 -0.22 3.21
N SER A 15 -1.60 -0.20 4.36
CA SER A 15 -2.17 0.24 5.63
C SER A 15 -1.08 0.75 6.56
N ASP A 16 -1.38 1.81 7.31
CA ASP A 16 -0.57 2.33 8.41
C ASP A 16 -0.64 1.47 9.68
N LYS A 17 -1.56 0.53 9.72
CA LYS A 17 -1.77 -0.45 10.82
C LYS A 17 -1.94 -1.87 10.27
N PRO A 18 -0.90 -2.44 9.64
CA PRO A 18 -1.01 -3.73 8.99
C PRO A 18 -1.17 -4.88 10.00
N ASP A 19 -2.01 -5.85 9.66
CA ASP A 19 -2.05 -7.12 10.35
C ASP A 19 -0.91 -8.01 9.84
N LEU A 20 0.03 -8.35 10.73
CA LEU A 20 1.22 -9.14 10.41
C LEU A 20 1.12 -10.62 10.81
N ARG A 21 -0.07 -11.10 11.22
CA ARG A 21 -0.28 -12.51 11.57
C ARG A 21 -0.12 -13.46 10.40
N PHE A 22 -0.28 -12.95 9.18
CA PHE A 22 -0.13 -13.70 7.94
C PHE A 22 0.81 -12.94 7.00
N GLY A 23 1.43 -13.64 6.08
CA GLY A 23 2.29 -13.05 5.06
C GLY A 23 1.49 -12.19 4.05
N MET A 24 1.71 -12.39 2.76
CA MET A 24 1.00 -11.70 1.68
C MET A 24 1.34 -10.20 1.61
N SER A 25 2.61 -9.84 1.79
CA SER A 25 3.08 -8.50 1.46
C SER A 25 3.00 -8.23 -0.05
N PHE A 26 2.83 -6.97 -0.43
CA PHE A 26 2.85 -6.58 -1.84
C PHE A 26 4.25 -6.67 -2.40
N VAL A 27 4.32 -7.06 -3.66
CA VAL A 27 5.53 -7.00 -4.48
C VAL A 27 5.39 -5.86 -5.48
N ASP A 28 6.39 -5.00 -5.59
CA ASP A 28 6.41 -3.96 -6.61
C ASP A 28 6.76 -4.57 -7.98
N VAL A 29 5.93 -4.28 -8.97
CA VAL A 29 6.07 -4.79 -10.34
C VAL A 29 5.97 -3.68 -11.39
N ALA A 30 6.18 -2.42 -10.97
CA ALA A 30 6.00 -1.27 -11.84
C ALA A 30 6.94 -1.30 -13.06
N ASP A 31 8.20 -1.68 -12.88
CA ASP A 31 9.17 -1.80 -13.97
C ASP A 31 8.79 -2.87 -15.00
N ILE A 32 8.24 -4.01 -14.56
CA ILE A 32 7.73 -5.07 -15.45
C ILE A 32 6.50 -4.55 -16.22
N PHE A 33 5.57 -3.92 -15.52
CA PHE A 33 4.34 -3.39 -16.12
C PHE A 33 4.59 -2.20 -17.06
N ALA A 34 5.66 -1.43 -16.83
CA ALA A 34 6.08 -0.34 -17.72
C ALA A 34 6.45 -0.83 -19.13
N LEU A 35 6.83 -2.10 -19.26
CA LEU A 35 7.17 -2.76 -20.53
C LEU A 35 5.99 -3.47 -21.17
N SER A 36 4.81 -3.47 -20.54
CA SER A 36 3.61 -4.10 -21.09
C SER A 36 3.18 -3.47 -22.42
N ASN A 37 2.74 -4.31 -23.34
CA ASN A 37 2.16 -3.87 -24.62
C ASN A 37 0.77 -3.25 -24.49
N ASN A 38 0.18 -3.23 -23.27
CA ASN A 38 -1.11 -2.62 -22.99
C ASN A 38 -0.92 -1.31 -22.22
N GLU A 39 -1.35 -0.19 -22.83
CA GLU A 39 -1.24 1.15 -22.26
C GLU A 39 -1.97 1.35 -20.93
N ILE A 40 -3.05 0.58 -20.67
CA ILE A 40 -3.79 0.63 -19.40
C ILE A 40 -2.85 0.29 -18.23
N PHE A 41 -1.86 -0.57 -18.46
CA PHE A 41 -0.88 -0.98 -17.47
C PHE A 41 0.42 -0.18 -17.58
N SER A 42 0.95 0.01 -18.79
CA SER A 42 2.26 0.62 -18.98
C SER A 42 2.29 2.13 -18.70
N LYS A 43 1.21 2.87 -18.99
CA LYS A 43 1.16 4.32 -18.69
C LYS A 43 1.26 4.60 -17.18
N PRO A 44 0.37 4.05 -16.31
CA PRO A 44 0.51 4.26 -14.87
C PRO A 44 1.84 3.77 -14.30
N ALA A 45 2.37 2.66 -14.81
CA ALA A 45 3.62 2.07 -14.34
C ALA A 45 4.85 2.96 -14.58
N LYS A 46 4.85 3.75 -15.66
CA LYS A 46 5.92 4.73 -15.98
C LYS A 46 5.89 5.97 -15.09
N GLU A 47 4.79 6.24 -14.41
CA GLU A 47 4.60 7.41 -13.55
C GLU A 47 4.61 7.00 -12.06
N SER A 48 5.68 6.36 -11.62
CA SER A 48 5.81 5.76 -10.27
C SER A 48 5.64 6.74 -9.10
N ARG A 49 5.83 8.04 -9.30
CA ARG A 49 5.57 9.05 -8.26
C ARG A 49 4.08 9.09 -7.89
N LYS A 50 3.19 9.05 -8.87
CA LYS A 50 1.73 9.21 -8.69
C LYS A 50 0.98 7.88 -8.65
N ASN A 51 1.56 6.83 -9.19
CA ASN A 51 0.90 5.55 -9.38
C ASN A 51 1.65 4.41 -8.70
N ARG A 52 0.95 3.27 -8.54
CA ARG A 52 1.54 2.01 -8.09
C ARG A 52 1.10 0.86 -8.98
N CYS A 53 2.01 -0.11 -9.11
CA CYS A 53 1.73 -1.42 -9.69
C CYS A 53 2.18 -2.46 -8.67
N LYS A 54 1.24 -3.02 -7.94
CA LYS A 54 1.50 -3.96 -6.84
C LYS A 54 0.94 -5.33 -7.18
N ALA A 55 1.72 -6.36 -6.90
CA ALA A 55 1.28 -7.75 -6.96
C ALA A 55 0.99 -8.27 -5.55
N LEU A 56 -0.06 -9.05 -5.39
CA LEU A 56 -0.45 -9.76 -4.18
C LEU A 56 -0.57 -11.24 -4.48
N VAL A 57 0.34 -12.04 -3.94
CA VAL A 57 0.40 -13.49 -4.18
C VAL A 57 -0.43 -14.24 -3.14
N VAL A 58 -1.26 -15.17 -3.61
CA VAL A 58 -1.99 -16.12 -2.77
C VAL A 58 -1.49 -17.53 -3.07
N LYS A 59 -0.71 -18.06 -2.16
CA LYS A 59 -0.14 -19.42 -2.28
C LYS A 59 -1.23 -20.49 -2.29
N GLY A 60 -1.20 -21.33 -3.32
CA GLY A 60 -2.22 -22.36 -3.56
C GLY A 60 -3.62 -21.81 -3.80
N GLY A 61 -3.76 -20.55 -4.21
CA GLY A 61 -5.03 -19.87 -4.38
C GLY A 61 -5.88 -20.43 -5.53
N ASP A 62 -5.26 -21.03 -6.52
CA ASP A 62 -5.96 -21.62 -7.66
C ASP A 62 -6.91 -22.77 -7.28
N LEU A 63 -6.55 -23.53 -6.27
CA LEU A 63 -7.39 -24.60 -5.73
C LEU A 63 -8.39 -24.12 -4.67
N LYS A 64 -8.20 -22.92 -4.14
CA LYS A 64 -8.99 -22.35 -3.04
C LYS A 64 -10.15 -21.48 -3.54
N PHE A 65 -10.07 -20.96 -4.77
CA PHE A 65 -11.04 -20.00 -5.29
C PHE A 65 -11.79 -20.55 -6.50
N SER A 66 -13.11 -20.58 -6.39
CA SER A 66 -14.00 -20.85 -7.52
C SER A 66 -14.02 -19.66 -8.50
N LYS A 67 -14.44 -19.93 -9.75
CA LYS A 67 -14.63 -18.87 -10.75
C LYS A 67 -15.58 -17.77 -10.30
N ARG A 68 -16.63 -18.11 -9.55
CA ARG A 68 -17.59 -17.14 -9.00
C ARG A 68 -16.95 -16.26 -7.94
N GLU A 69 -16.09 -16.82 -7.10
CA GLU A 69 -15.37 -16.04 -6.09
C GLU A 69 -14.38 -15.08 -6.73
N MET A 70 -13.66 -15.49 -7.78
CA MET A 70 -12.79 -14.62 -8.55
C MET A 70 -13.52 -13.39 -9.13
N GLN A 71 -14.77 -13.58 -9.60
CA GLN A 71 -15.63 -12.47 -10.04
C GLN A 71 -16.03 -11.56 -8.85
N GLY A 72 -16.39 -12.15 -7.71
CA GLY A 72 -16.74 -11.41 -6.50
C GLY A 72 -15.58 -10.57 -5.94
N PHE A 73 -14.32 -10.97 -6.17
CA PHE A 73 -13.15 -10.21 -5.76
C PHE A 73 -13.02 -8.88 -6.52
N GLU A 74 -13.33 -8.89 -7.80
CA GLU A 74 -13.36 -7.64 -8.58
C GLU A 74 -14.48 -6.71 -8.09
N GLU A 75 -15.66 -7.22 -7.79
CA GLU A 75 -16.76 -6.45 -7.21
C GLU A 75 -16.37 -5.86 -5.84
N PHE A 76 -15.63 -6.62 -5.04
CA PHE A 76 -15.14 -6.15 -3.74
C PHE A 76 -14.21 -4.94 -3.91
N VAL A 77 -13.16 -5.04 -4.73
CA VAL A 77 -12.18 -3.95 -4.88
C VAL A 77 -12.77 -2.71 -5.57
N ARG A 78 -13.77 -2.89 -6.44
CA ARG A 78 -14.49 -1.77 -7.09
C ARG A 78 -15.19 -0.85 -6.09
N LYS A 79 -15.63 -1.36 -4.94
CA LYS A 79 -16.22 -0.57 -3.85
C LYS A 79 -15.25 0.45 -3.24
N PHE A 80 -13.96 0.23 -3.45
CA PHE A 80 -12.86 1.06 -2.95
C PHE A 80 -12.11 1.79 -4.07
N GLY A 81 -12.77 2.00 -5.22
CA GLY A 81 -12.25 2.82 -6.32
C GLY A 81 -11.40 2.09 -7.35
N ALA A 82 -11.23 0.77 -7.25
CA ALA A 82 -10.56 0.01 -8.30
C ALA A 82 -11.39 0.02 -9.59
N LYS A 83 -10.74 0.17 -10.74
CA LYS A 83 -11.38 0.05 -12.06
C LYS A 83 -11.56 -1.39 -12.51
N GLY A 84 -10.83 -2.31 -11.91
CA GLY A 84 -10.84 -3.74 -12.15
C GLY A 84 -9.81 -4.43 -11.28
N LEU A 85 -9.79 -5.77 -11.32
CA LEU A 85 -8.81 -6.59 -10.61
C LEU A 85 -8.20 -7.58 -11.59
N ALA A 86 -6.99 -7.29 -12.03
CA ALA A 86 -6.26 -8.18 -12.90
C ALA A 86 -5.62 -9.32 -12.11
N PHE A 87 -5.53 -10.50 -12.67
CA PHE A 87 -4.91 -11.65 -12.02
C PHE A 87 -4.23 -12.60 -13.01
N ILE A 88 -3.34 -13.43 -12.49
CA ILE A 88 -2.73 -14.57 -13.18
C ILE A 88 -2.84 -15.80 -12.26
N GLN A 89 -3.21 -16.95 -12.82
CA GLN A 89 -3.20 -18.27 -12.18
C GLN A 89 -2.01 -19.06 -12.72
N VAL A 90 -1.29 -19.73 -11.84
CA VAL A 90 -0.14 -20.58 -12.20
C VAL A 90 -0.63 -22.04 -12.29
N LYS A 91 -0.74 -22.54 -13.50
CA LYS A 91 -1.17 -23.91 -13.78
C LYS A 91 0.01 -24.80 -14.17
N GLU A 92 -0.16 -26.12 -14.14
CA GLU A 92 0.86 -27.08 -14.60
C GLU A 92 1.25 -26.85 -16.07
N ASP A 93 0.32 -26.42 -16.91
CA ASP A 93 0.50 -26.12 -18.32
C ASP A 93 0.86 -24.65 -18.60
N GLY A 94 1.27 -23.89 -17.58
CA GLY A 94 1.73 -22.51 -17.67
C GLY A 94 0.79 -21.46 -17.03
N LEU A 95 1.09 -20.20 -17.28
CA LEU A 95 0.34 -19.08 -16.72
C LEU A 95 -0.99 -18.88 -17.46
N LYS A 96 -2.07 -18.69 -16.72
CA LYS A 96 -3.41 -18.40 -17.24
C LYS A 96 -3.93 -17.08 -16.69
N GLY A 97 -4.55 -16.30 -17.54
CA GLY A 97 -5.17 -15.04 -17.15
C GLY A 97 -5.18 -14.02 -18.28
N PRO A 98 -6.02 -12.98 -18.19
CA PRO A 98 -6.18 -11.99 -19.25
C PRO A 98 -4.95 -11.14 -19.49
N LEU A 99 -4.03 -11.08 -18.50
CA LEU A 99 -2.81 -10.27 -18.55
C LEU A 99 -1.67 -10.92 -19.34
N VAL A 100 -1.58 -12.24 -19.37
CA VAL A 100 -0.41 -12.98 -19.89
C VAL A 100 -0.07 -12.56 -21.33
N LYS A 101 -1.07 -12.34 -22.17
CA LYS A 101 -0.88 -11.94 -23.57
C LYS A 101 -0.28 -10.54 -23.80
N PHE A 102 -0.16 -9.74 -22.75
CA PHE A 102 0.39 -8.37 -22.83
C PHE A 102 1.84 -8.27 -22.43
N PHE A 103 2.45 -9.41 -22.07
CA PHE A 103 3.83 -9.49 -21.65
C PHE A 103 4.62 -10.46 -22.55
N GLU A 104 5.86 -10.14 -22.78
CA GLU A 104 6.81 -11.05 -23.44
C GLU A 104 7.33 -12.07 -22.42
N GLN A 105 7.94 -13.16 -22.91
CA GLN A 105 8.41 -14.26 -22.05
C GLN A 105 9.39 -13.80 -20.97
N ALA A 106 10.33 -12.92 -21.30
CA ALA A 106 11.30 -12.39 -20.34
C ALA A 106 10.64 -11.63 -19.16
N GLN A 107 9.56 -10.89 -19.43
CA GLN A 107 8.78 -10.18 -18.39
C GLN A 107 7.98 -11.16 -17.52
N ILE A 108 7.46 -12.22 -18.14
CA ILE A 108 6.78 -13.30 -17.44
C ILE A 108 7.75 -14.03 -16.51
N ASP A 109 8.94 -14.38 -17.00
CA ASP A 109 9.96 -15.07 -16.20
C ASP A 109 10.39 -14.22 -15.00
N GLU A 110 10.61 -12.90 -15.21
CA GLU A 110 10.92 -11.97 -14.15
C GLU A 110 9.78 -11.86 -13.12
N LEU A 111 8.52 -11.80 -13.58
CA LEU A 111 7.35 -11.75 -12.71
C LEU A 111 7.25 -13.02 -11.84
N VAL A 112 7.42 -14.19 -12.44
CA VAL A 112 7.44 -15.49 -11.75
C VAL A 112 8.53 -15.52 -10.70
N SER A 113 9.74 -15.12 -11.05
CA SER A 113 10.90 -15.09 -10.16
C SER A 113 10.70 -14.12 -8.99
N ARG A 114 10.35 -12.87 -9.29
CA ARG A 114 10.19 -11.79 -8.29
C ARG A 114 9.06 -12.06 -7.31
N CYS A 115 7.93 -12.57 -7.78
CA CYS A 115 6.79 -12.93 -6.96
C CYS A 115 6.92 -14.33 -6.32
N GLY A 116 7.95 -15.09 -6.65
CA GLY A 116 8.15 -16.46 -6.16
C GLY A 116 6.96 -17.37 -6.47
N LEU A 117 6.43 -17.27 -7.71
CA LEU A 117 5.22 -17.99 -8.10
C LEU A 117 5.52 -19.49 -8.33
N GLU A 118 4.62 -20.31 -7.84
CA GLU A 118 4.64 -21.77 -7.99
C GLU A 118 3.31 -22.27 -8.56
N VAL A 119 3.30 -23.49 -9.12
CA VAL A 119 2.08 -24.11 -9.61
C VAL A 119 1.02 -24.17 -8.51
N GLY A 120 -0.18 -23.72 -8.82
CA GLY A 120 -1.29 -23.60 -7.90
C GLY A 120 -1.48 -22.22 -7.28
N ASP A 121 -0.55 -21.30 -7.48
CA ASP A 121 -0.67 -19.91 -6.97
C ASP A 121 -1.61 -19.06 -7.83
N VAL A 122 -2.15 -18.02 -7.19
CA VAL A 122 -2.83 -16.91 -7.87
C VAL A 122 -2.15 -15.61 -7.45
N VAL A 123 -1.87 -14.75 -8.42
CA VAL A 123 -1.37 -13.40 -8.16
C VAL A 123 -2.38 -12.39 -8.68
N PHE A 124 -2.75 -11.44 -7.83
CA PHE A 124 -3.62 -10.31 -8.14
C PHE A 124 -2.79 -9.04 -8.30
N PHE A 125 -3.23 -8.13 -9.17
CA PHE A 125 -2.50 -6.91 -9.47
C PHE A 125 -3.36 -5.68 -9.24
N GLY A 126 -2.80 -4.72 -8.51
CA GLY A 126 -3.31 -3.38 -8.37
C GLY A 126 -2.51 -2.41 -9.22
N VAL A 127 -3.17 -1.65 -10.11
CA VAL A 127 -2.54 -0.68 -11.01
C VAL A 127 -3.33 0.61 -11.04
N GLY A 128 -2.68 1.75 -10.82
CA GLY A 128 -3.30 3.07 -10.88
C GLY A 128 -2.80 4.03 -9.81
N ALA A 129 -3.60 5.05 -9.48
CA ALA A 129 -3.25 6.10 -8.51
C ALA A 129 -2.82 5.50 -7.15
N LYS A 130 -1.69 6.00 -6.60
CA LYS A 130 -1.02 5.49 -5.40
C LYS A 130 -1.99 5.29 -4.23
N LYS A 131 -2.71 6.35 -3.81
CA LYS A 131 -3.66 6.29 -2.67
C LYS A 131 -4.73 5.22 -2.90
N VAL A 132 -5.31 5.17 -4.11
CA VAL A 132 -6.39 4.22 -4.47
C VAL A 132 -5.88 2.78 -4.48
N VAL A 133 -4.73 2.52 -5.14
CA VAL A 133 -4.17 1.16 -5.22
C VAL A 133 -3.82 0.62 -3.85
N LEU A 134 -3.14 1.41 -3.03
CA LEU A 134 -2.74 0.97 -1.69
C LEU A 134 -3.96 0.71 -0.80
N ASP A 135 -4.99 1.57 -0.83
CA ASP A 135 -6.20 1.37 -0.03
C ASP A 135 -6.95 0.08 -0.44
N TYR A 136 -7.34 -0.06 -1.71
CA TYR A 136 -8.13 -1.24 -2.07
C TYR A 136 -7.33 -2.55 -2.00
N MET A 137 -6.03 -2.53 -2.30
CA MET A 137 -5.19 -3.73 -2.18
C MET A 137 -4.97 -4.12 -0.71
N GLY A 138 -4.80 -3.16 0.19
CA GLY A 138 -4.71 -3.40 1.63
C GLY A 138 -5.97 -4.04 2.20
N ARG A 139 -7.14 -3.50 1.86
CA ARG A 139 -8.44 -4.08 2.22
C ARG A 139 -8.64 -5.46 1.59
N PHE A 140 -8.24 -5.64 0.35
CA PHE A 140 -8.35 -6.91 -0.34
C PHE A 140 -7.44 -7.98 0.27
N ARG A 141 -6.21 -7.60 0.67
CA ARG A 141 -5.28 -8.46 1.41
C ARG A 141 -5.93 -9.00 2.68
N LEU A 142 -6.54 -8.13 3.50
CA LEU A 142 -7.21 -8.52 4.73
C LEU A 142 -8.44 -9.39 4.45
N PHE A 143 -9.28 -9.01 3.49
CA PHE A 143 -10.43 -9.80 3.05
C PHE A 143 -10.03 -11.24 2.63
N LEU A 144 -8.94 -11.39 1.87
CA LEU A 144 -8.43 -12.71 1.49
C LEU A 144 -7.92 -13.50 2.70
N ALA A 145 -7.26 -12.83 3.66
CA ALA A 145 -6.78 -13.47 4.88
C ALA A 145 -7.92 -14.02 5.74
N GLU A 146 -9.00 -13.25 5.89
CA GLU A 146 -10.23 -13.70 6.57
C GLU A 146 -10.85 -14.89 5.84
N LYS A 147 -11.03 -14.77 4.52
CA LYS A 147 -11.62 -15.83 3.69
C LYS A 147 -10.82 -17.13 3.73
N LEU A 148 -9.51 -17.05 3.84
CA LEU A 148 -8.59 -18.19 3.90
C LEU A 148 -8.34 -18.68 5.33
N ASN A 149 -8.98 -18.10 6.35
CA ASN A 149 -8.79 -18.42 7.77
C ASN A 149 -7.33 -18.31 8.23
N LEU A 150 -6.60 -17.28 7.76
CA LEU A 150 -5.21 -17.04 8.12
C LEU A 150 -5.03 -16.23 9.40
N LEU A 151 -6.12 -15.70 9.97
CA LEU A 151 -6.11 -14.83 11.14
C LEU A 151 -6.22 -15.66 12.42
N ASP A 152 -5.11 -16.22 12.90
CA ASP A 152 -5.10 -16.95 14.18
C ASP A 152 -5.32 -15.97 15.35
N PRO A 153 -6.43 -16.06 16.10
CA PRO A 153 -6.70 -15.16 17.22
C PRO A 153 -5.76 -15.34 18.41
N LYS A 154 -5.02 -16.44 18.48
CA LYS A 154 -4.04 -16.72 19.54
C LYS A 154 -2.70 -16.05 19.27
N VAL A 155 -2.43 -15.61 18.04
CA VAL A 155 -1.20 -14.92 17.68
C VAL A 155 -1.34 -13.44 17.94
N LEU A 156 -0.47 -12.87 18.75
CA LEU A 156 -0.39 -11.44 19.04
C LEU A 156 0.87 -10.86 18.37
N ARG A 157 0.67 -10.09 17.32
CA ARG A 157 1.74 -9.42 16.58
C ARG A 157 1.69 -7.93 16.83
N PHE A 158 2.55 -7.47 17.72
CA PHE A 158 2.75 -6.06 18.01
C PHE A 158 3.71 -5.44 16.99
N LEU A 159 3.42 -4.21 16.60
CA LEU A 159 4.20 -3.42 15.67
C LEU A 159 4.23 -1.97 16.13
N TRP A 160 5.41 -1.34 16.11
CA TRP A 160 5.54 0.10 16.14
C TRP A 160 5.57 0.62 14.70
N VAL A 161 4.66 1.51 14.35
CA VAL A 161 4.73 2.28 13.10
C VAL A 161 5.27 3.67 13.43
N VAL A 162 6.30 4.08 12.71
CA VAL A 162 7.06 5.33 12.98
C VAL A 162 7.28 6.12 11.69
N ASP A 163 7.83 7.31 11.81
CA ASP A 163 8.22 8.16 10.68
C ASP A 163 7.02 8.44 9.73
N PHE A 164 5.90 8.85 10.33
CA PHE A 164 4.73 9.28 9.58
C PHE A 164 5.04 10.55 8.77
N PRO A 165 4.39 10.78 7.62
CA PRO A 165 4.43 12.08 6.98
C PRO A 165 3.97 13.17 7.94
N MET A 166 4.61 14.34 7.89
CA MET A 166 4.16 15.51 8.66
C MET A 166 2.89 16.09 8.05
N PHE A 167 2.80 16.08 6.72
CA PHE A 167 1.73 16.68 5.95
C PHE A 167 1.06 15.66 5.03
N GLU A 168 -0.22 15.87 4.77
CA GLU A 168 -1.01 15.14 3.77
C GLU A 168 -1.55 16.12 2.75
N GLU A 169 -1.37 15.80 1.45
CA GLU A 169 -1.95 16.57 0.35
C GLU A 169 -3.44 16.25 0.21
N ASN A 170 -4.26 17.30 0.24
CA ASN A 170 -5.69 17.27 0.04
C ASN A 170 -6.04 17.20 -1.47
N GLU A 171 -7.30 16.92 -1.79
CA GLU A 171 -7.78 16.85 -3.18
C GLU A 171 -7.63 18.17 -3.95
N ASP A 172 -7.67 19.30 -3.26
CA ASP A 172 -7.50 20.64 -3.84
C ASP A 172 -6.03 21.08 -3.99
N GLY A 173 -5.07 20.20 -3.60
CA GLY A 173 -3.64 20.49 -3.62
C GLY A 173 -3.14 21.30 -2.43
N SER A 174 -3.97 21.61 -1.45
CA SER A 174 -3.55 22.16 -0.17
C SER A 174 -2.97 21.05 0.72
N PHE A 175 -2.29 21.44 1.81
CA PHE A 175 -1.74 20.50 2.79
C PHE A 175 -2.41 20.66 4.14
N SER A 176 -2.67 19.54 4.80
CA SER A 176 -3.07 19.46 6.20
C SER A 176 -2.03 18.68 7.01
N ALA A 177 -2.01 18.90 8.33
CA ALA A 177 -1.18 18.08 9.21
C ALA A 177 -1.75 16.66 9.28
N MET A 178 -0.89 15.64 9.09
CA MET A 178 -1.31 14.23 9.15
C MET A 178 -1.92 13.86 10.51
N HIS A 179 -1.29 14.31 11.61
CA HIS A 179 -1.79 14.11 12.97
C HIS A 179 -2.20 15.44 13.61
N HIS A 180 -1.21 16.30 13.91
CA HIS A 180 -1.45 17.55 14.59
C HIS A 180 -0.38 18.59 14.22
N PRO A 181 -0.72 19.88 14.02
CA PRO A 181 0.26 20.92 13.65
C PRO A 181 1.34 21.18 14.69
N PHE A 182 1.19 20.68 15.92
CA PHE A 182 2.21 20.76 16.97
C PHE A 182 3.15 19.54 17.03
N THR A 183 3.02 18.61 16.10
CA THR A 183 3.93 17.45 16.01
C THR A 183 5.30 17.90 15.50
N MET A 184 6.38 17.42 16.13
CA MET A 184 7.76 17.75 15.73
C MET A 184 8.08 17.16 14.36
N PRO A 185 8.45 17.97 13.35
CA PRO A 185 9.02 17.48 12.11
C PRO A 185 10.48 17.06 12.29
N ARG A 186 10.94 16.08 11.50
CA ARG A 186 12.36 15.68 11.46
C ARG A 186 13.20 16.60 10.57
N ASN A 187 12.69 16.93 9.42
CA ASN A 187 13.40 17.57 8.31
C ASN A 187 12.58 18.72 7.72
N ILE A 188 12.22 19.71 8.54
CA ILE A 188 11.35 20.85 8.17
C ILE A 188 11.89 21.68 6.99
N ASP A 189 13.17 21.56 6.65
CA ASP A 189 13.82 22.28 5.55
C ASP A 189 13.75 21.53 4.20
N GLU A 190 13.11 20.35 4.17
CA GLU A 190 12.86 19.61 2.93
C GLU A 190 11.92 20.42 2.01
N ALA A 191 12.32 20.56 0.75
CA ALA A 191 11.57 21.34 -0.23
C ALA A 191 10.27 20.66 -0.67
N ASP A 192 10.23 19.34 -0.61
CA ASP A 192 9.08 18.51 -0.96
C ASP A 192 8.30 18.16 0.31
N LEU A 193 7.15 18.82 0.52
CA LEU A 193 6.35 18.66 1.73
C LEU A 193 5.89 17.21 1.98
N GLU A 194 5.70 16.42 0.91
CA GLU A 194 5.36 15.00 1.03
C GLU A 194 6.47 14.15 1.66
N LYS A 195 7.72 14.66 1.69
CA LYS A 195 8.88 13.98 2.27
C LYS A 195 9.22 14.45 3.67
N ILE A 196 8.53 15.44 4.19
CA ILE A 196 8.71 15.87 5.57
C ILE A 196 8.10 14.82 6.50
N GLU A 197 8.95 14.15 7.26
CA GLU A 197 8.55 13.16 8.26
C GLU A 197 8.32 13.83 9.62
N SER A 198 7.44 13.23 10.42
CA SER A 198 7.16 13.65 11.80
C SER A 198 7.75 12.66 12.81
N VAL A 199 8.03 13.14 14.02
CA VAL A 199 8.38 12.28 15.16
C VAL A 199 7.09 11.80 15.83
N ALA A 200 6.31 11.03 15.06
CA ALA A 200 5.10 10.39 15.52
C ALA A 200 5.26 8.86 15.47
N TYR A 201 4.48 8.17 16.27
CA TYR A 201 4.50 6.73 16.36
C TYR A 201 3.15 6.19 16.79
N ASP A 202 2.81 5.01 16.26
CA ASP A 202 1.63 4.24 16.66
C ASP A 202 2.04 2.84 17.11
N VAL A 203 1.33 2.31 18.11
CA VAL A 203 1.38 0.90 18.50
C VAL A 203 0.22 0.19 17.85
N VAL A 204 0.53 -0.80 17.06
CA VAL A 204 -0.44 -1.62 16.34
C VAL A 204 -0.41 -3.06 16.86
N LEU A 205 -1.57 -3.65 17.05
CA LEU A 205 -1.75 -5.06 17.36
C LEU A 205 -2.73 -5.69 16.39
N ASN A 206 -2.27 -6.65 15.59
CA ASN A 206 -3.14 -7.43 14.70
C ASN A 206 -4.04 -6.57 13.79
N GLY A 207 -3.50 -5.50 13.23
CA GLY A 207 -4.27 -4.61 12.33
C GLY A 207 -5.09 -3.53 13.05
N VAL A 208 -4.97 -3.41 14.37
CA VAL A 208 -5.67 -2.40 15.18
C VAL A 208 -4.66 -1.49 15.85
N GLU A 209 -4.82 -0.21 15.70
CA GLU A 209 -4.09 0.81 16.45
C GLU A 209 -4.55 0.79 17.91
N LEU A 210 -3.65 0.51 18.84
CA LEU A 210 -3.93 0.54 20.27
C LEU A 210 -3.75 1.93 20.86
N GLY A 211 -2.92 2.74 20.25
CA GLY A 211 -2.63 4.10 20.65
C GLY A 211 -1.40 4.62 19.93
N GLY A 212 -1.21 5.92 19.99
CA GLY A 212 -0.09 6.59 19.36
C GLY A 212 0.33 7.83 20.11
N GLY A 213 1.38 8.46 19.63
CA GLY A 213 1.90 9.70 20.21
C GLY A 213 2.94 10.35 19.33
N SER A 214 3.40 11.51 19.78
CA SER A 214 4.46 12.24 19.09
C SER A 214 5.27 13.09 20.04
N ILE A 215 6.50 13.44 19.63
CA ILE A 215 7.20 14.56 20.23
C ILE A 215 6.54 15.84 19.74
N ARG A 216 6.27 16.78 20.64
CA ARG A 216 5.70 18.08 20.32
C ARG A 216 6.79 19.09 20.01
N ILE A 217 6.47 20.04 19.11
CA ILE A 217 7.34 21.18 18.84
C ILE A 217 7.50 22.00 20.12
N HIS A 218 8.74 22.34 20.46
CA HIS A 218 9.12 23.14 21.64
C HIS A 218 9.97 24.36 21.25
N LYS A 219 10.11 24.64 19.95
CA LYS A 219 10.84 25.81 19.42
C LYS A 219 9.89 26.65 18.57
N ASN A 220 9.82 27.94 18.87
CA ASN A 220 8.89 28.86 18.20
C ASN A 220 9.18 29.00 16.70
N ASP A 221 10.45 29.02 16.29
CA ASP A 221 10.86 29.12 14.88
C ASP A 221 10.35 27.94 14.06
N ILE A 222 10.43 26.73 14.59
CA ILE A 222 9.90 25.53 13.94
C ILE A 222 8.36 25.60 13.87
N GLN A 223 7.70 26.02 14.96
CA GLN A 223 6.24 26.11 15.00
C GLN A 223 5.71 27.13 13.99
N GLN A 224 6.34 28.29 13.90
CA GLN A 224 5.97 29.32 12.92
C GLN A 224 6.10 28.78 11.49
N LYS A 225 7.19 28.09 11.19
CA LYS A 225 7.39 27.49 9.87
C LYS A 225 6.32 26.46 9.53
N VAL A 226 5.90 25.60 10.48
CA VAL A 226 4.79 24.65 10.27
C VAL A 226 3.47 25.39 9.97
N PHE A 227 3.16 26.45 10.70
CA PHE A 227 1.96 27.25 10.46
C PHE A 227 1.98 27.93 9.07
N GLU A 228 3.13 28.48 8.66
CA GLU A 228 3.32 29.04 7.32
C GLU A 228 3.06 28.01 6.22
N LEU A 229 3.62 26.80 6.37
CA LEU A 229 3.44 25.70 5.40
C LEU A 229 1.98 25.23 5.31
N LEU A 230 1.26 25.25 6.43
CA LEU A 230 -0.17 24.93 6.50
C LEU A 230 -1.07 26.12 6.13
N LYS A 231 -0.50 27.31 5.89
CA LYS A 231 -1.24 28.56 5.61
C LYS A 231 -2.25 28.94 6.70
N LEU A 232 -1.94 28.62 7.97
CA LEU A 232 -2.78 28.97 9.10
C LEU A 232 -2.67 30.48 9.41
N GLY A 233 -3.80 31.17 9.46
CA GLY A 233 -3.87 32.59 9.81
C GLY A 233 -3.57 32.86 11.29
N ALA A 234 -3.28 34.13 11.64
CA ALA A 234 -2.98 34.51 13.02
C ALA A 234 -4.13 34.26 14.01
N GLU A 235 -5.34 34.13 13.55
CA GLU A 235 -6.54 33.80 14.36
C GLU A 235 -6.69 32.28 14.61
N GLU A 236 -5.94 31.45 13.87
CA GLU A 236 -5.98 29.98 13.95
C GLU A 236 -4.73 29.41 14.68
N GLN A 237 -3.80 30.27 15.07
CA GLN A 237 -2.57 29.96 15.83
C GLN A 237 -2.77 30.13 17.32
#